data_a1ac3f21c8c7580bd75dc964f029b492
#
_entry.id   a1ac3f21c8c7580bd75dc964f029b492
#
_cell.length_a   1.000
_cell.length_b   1.000
_cell.length_c   1.000
_cell.angle_alpha   90.00
_cell.angle_beta   90.00
_cell.angle_gamma   90.00
#
_symmetry.space_group_name_H-M   'P 1'
#
loop_
_entity.id
_entity.type
_entity.pdbx_description
1 polymer ?
#
loop_
_entity_poly.entity_id
_entity_poly.type
_entity_poly.pdbx_seq_one_letter_code
_entity_poly.pdbx_strand_id
1 'polypeptide(L)'
;GANRLGGNSLLDACLFGTRSGSSIAARIAQAESSGEAEAADAALEETMETARAARQSELDMLLAGNADDAADDNPYQLMAELGSTMERAAAVRCDAQSLATAIETIDNDLAPRAQALTAHDKAATFNQEITAIWEVRHLITLAQTVIAASDARHESRGSLKRTDFPDRDDEHFLAHSMTDAAHEVSWQPVHIVDMPPKKREY
;
A
#
# COMPACT_ATOMS: atom_id res chain seq x y z
N GLY A 1 -14.58 11.17 -13.88
CA GLY A 1 -15.14 10.05 -13.20
C GLY A 1 -14.66 9.93 -11.76
N ALA A 2 -15.17 8.96 -11.04
CA ALA A 2 -14.78 8.71 -9.65
C ALA A 2 -13.28 8.33 -9.51
N ASN A 3 -12.69 7.81 -10.57
CA ASN A 3 -11.34 7.26 -10.57
C ASN A 3 -10.24 8.32 -10.81
N ARG A 4 -10.43 9.27 -11.74
CA ARG A 4 -9.38 10.23 -12.12
C ARG A 4 -9.92 11.62 -12.38
N LEU A 5 -9.16 12.63 -11.93
CA LEU A 5 -9.36 14.01 -12.34
C LEU A 5 -8.57 14.24 -13.64
N GLY A 6 -9.24 14.72 -14.71
CA GLY A 6 -8.60 14.94 -16.00
C GLY A 6 -7.47 15.98 -15.91
N GLY A 7 -6.33 15.69 -16.53
CA GLY A 7 -5.19 16.59 -16.65
C GLY A 7 -4.32 16.78 -15.40
N ASN A 8 -4.68 16.19 -14.26
CA ASN A 8 -4.00 16.45 -12.99
C ASN A 8 -2.68 15.69 -12.81
N SER A 9 -2.50 14.56 -13.46
CA SER A 9 -1.34 13.67 -13.21
C SER A 9 0.01 14.34 -13.50
N LEU A 10 0.14 15.07 -14.63
CA LEU A 10 1.38 15.78 -14.97
C LEU A 10 1.60 16.98 -14.06
N LEU A 11 0.54 17.70 -13.71
CA LEU A 11 0.63 18.83 -12.78
C LEU A 11 1.12 18.38 -11.42
N ASP A 12 0.56 17.31 -10.89
CA ASP A 12 0.98 16.73 -9.60
C ASP A 12 2.44 16.27 -9.66
N ALA A 13 2.84 15.52 -10.68
CA ALA A 13 4.20 15.04 -10.83
C ALA A 13 5.23 16.19 -10.88
N CYS A 14 4.96 17.24 -11.66
CA CYS A 14 5.86 18.38 -11.79
C CYS A 14 5.89 19.23 -10.51
N LEU A 15 4.71 19.58 -9.97
CA LEU A 15 4.62 20.47 -8.80
C LEU A 15 5.19 19.79 -7.55
N PHE A 16 4.72 18.59 -7.24
CA PHE A 16 5.15 17.88 -6.03
C PHE A 16 6.57 17.33 -6.15
N GLY A 17 7.01 16.96 -7.36
CA GLY A 17 8.41 16.60 -7.60
C GLY A 17 9.34 17.78 -7.29
N THR A 18 9.04 18.97 -7.77
CA THR A 18 9.83 20.18 -7.48
C THR A 18 9.80 20.54 -5.99
N ARG A 19 8.63 20.49 -5.35
CA ARG A 19 8.50 20.80 -3.91
C ARG A 19 9.24 19.78 -3.06
N SER A 20 9.14 18.51 -3.37
CA SER A 20 9.86 17.45 -2.67
C SER A 20 11.37 17.61 -2.80
N GLY A 21 11.87 17.87 -3.99
CA GLY A 21 13.29 18.13 -4.22
C GLY A 21 13.82 19.33 -3.42
N SER A 22 13.08 20.42 -3.41
CA SER A 22 13.45 21.60 -2.62
C SER A 22 13.42 21.33 -1.10
N SER A 23 12.41 20.60 -0.64
CA SER A 23 12.29 20.23 0.79
C SER A 23 13.41 19.29 1.24
N ILE A 24 13.77 18.31 0.41
CA ILE A 24 14.88 17.39 0.68
C ILE A 24 16.20 18.15 0.75
N ALA A 25 16.48 19.03 -0.22
CA ALA A 25 17.70 19.84 -0.24
C ALA A 25 17.83 20.72 1.02
N ALA A 26 16.72 21.38 1.45
CA ALA A 26 16.71 22.17 2.66
C ALA A 26 16.97 21.32 3.92
N ARG A 27 16.39 20.12 3.99
CA ARG A 27 16.57 19.20 5.13
C ARG A 27 18.01 18.67 5.22
N ILE A 28 18.62 18.34 4.07
CA ILE A 28 20.03 17.92 4.03
C ILE A 28 20.93 19.04 4.55
N ALA A 29 20.78 20.28 4.03
CA ALA A 29 21.56 21.42 4.49
C ALA A 29 21.40 21.71 5.98
N GLN A 30 20.21 21.53 6.53
CA GLN A 30 19.95 21.63 7.97
C GLN A 30 20.68 20.55 8.75
N ALA A 31 20.59 19.28 8.35
CA ALA A 31 21.24 18.16 9.02
C ALA A 31 22.77 18.29 9.01
N GLU A 32 23.35 18.74 7.88
CA GLU A 32 24.80 19.04 7.78
C GLU A 32 25.24 20.16 8.75
N SER A 33 24.41 21.20 8.88
CA SER A 33 24.75 22.34 9.75
C SER A 33 24.59 22.04 11.24
N SER A 34 23.72 21.09 11.63
CA SER A 34 23.49 20.71 13.02
C SER A 34 24.39 19.59 13.53
N GLY A 35 25.14 18.93 12.66
CA GLY A 35 25.94 17.74 13.00
C GLY A 35 25.08 16.48 13.22
N GLU A 36 23.77 16.56 12.95
CA GLU A 36 22.87 15.41 13.04
C GLU A 36 23.16 14.34 11.97
N ALA A 37 23.82 14.74 10.89
CA ALA A 37 24.14 13.84 9.79
C ALA A 37 25.07 12.70 10.23
N GLU A 38 26.14 12.98 10.97
CA GLU A 38 27.10 11.96 11.42
C GLU A 38 26.47 10.95 12.42
N ALA A 39 25.62 11.43 13.32
CA ALA A 39 24.91 10.56 14.27
C ALA A 39 23.86 9.71 13.57
N ALA A 40 23.19 10.28 12.57
CA ALA A 40 22.20 9.57 11.74
C ALA A 40 22.85 8.50 10.87
N ASP A 41 24.07 8.75 10.33
CA ASP A 41 24.78 7.79 9.49
C ASP A 41 25.16 6.52 10.26
N ALA A 42 25.64 6.63 11.49
CA ALA A 42 25.97 5.47 12.33
C ALA A 42 24.74 4.63 12.67
N ALA A 43 23.63 5.27 13.06
CA ALA A 43 22.37 4.59 13.36
C ALA A 43 21.76 3.97 12.11
N LEU A 44 21.92 4.62 10.95
CA LEU A 44 21.44 4.12 9.66
C LEU A 44 22.24 2.89 9.23
N GLU A 45 23.55 2.86 9.41
CA GLU A 45 24.41 1.72 9.06
C GLU A 45 24.01 0.46 9.83
N GLU A 46 23.77 0.56 11.14
CA GLU A 46 23.27 -0.55 11.97
C GLU A 46 21.89 -1.02 11.52
N THR A 47 20.99 -0.08 11.23
CA THR A 47 19.63 -0.37 10.74
C THR A 47 19.66 -1.05 9.38
N MET A 48 20.52 -0.57 8.46
CA MET A 48 20.67 -1.15 7.14
C MET A 48 21.26 -2.57 7.19
N GLU A 49 22.26 -2.80 8.05
CA GLU A 49 22.83 -4.15 8.21
C GLU A 49 21.81 -5.14 8.78
N THR A 50 21.02 -4.72 9.76
CA THR A 50 19.91 -5.52 10.31
C THR A 50 18.87 -5.84 9.25
N ALA A 51 18.46 -4.84 8.46
CA ALA A 51 17.51 -5.02 7.37
C ALA A 51 18.06 -5.93 6.27
N ARG A 52 19.35 -5.77 5.92
CA ARG A 52 20.04 -6.62 4.95
C ARG A 52 20.10 -8.08 5.41
N ALA A 53 20.46 -8.31 6.66
CA ALA A 53 20.53 -9.65 7.23
C ALA A 53 19.14 -10.33 7.24
N ALA A 54 18.09 -9.59 7.61
CA ALA A 54 16.71 -10.10 7.57
C ALA A 54 16.27 -10.49 6.15
N ARG A 55 16.56 -9.65 5.16
CA ARG A 55 16.24 -9.93 3.75
C ARG A 55 17.04 -11.08 3.18
N GLN A 56 18.32 -11.20 3.56
CA GLN A 56 19.15 -12.35 3.17
C GLN A 56 18.58 -13.66 3.74
N SER A 57 18.20 -13.65 5.02
CA SER A 57 17.58 -14.82 5.66
C SER A 57 16.27 -15.23 4.99
N GLU A 58 15.44 -14.24 4.62
CA GLU A 58 14.21 -14.52 3.88
C GLU A 58 14.49 -15.13 2.50
N LEU A 59 15.46 -14.57 1.77
CA LEU A 59 15.89 -15.10 0.47
C LEU A 59 16.39 -16.56 0.59
N ASP A 60 17.22 -16.82 1.59
CA ASP A 60 17.75 -18.16 1.84
C ASP A 60 16.63 -19.16 2.13
N MET A 61 15.61 -18.77 2.90
CA MET A 61 14.43 -19.61 3.16
C MET A 61 13.63 -19.87 1.88
N LEU A 62 13.41 -18.85 1.03
CA LEU A 62 12.69 -19.02 -0.24
C LEU A 62 13.44 -19.98 -1.20
N LEU A 63 14.77 -19.91 -1.22
CA LEU A 63 15.59 -20.77 -2.05
C LEU A 63 15.76 -22.19 -1.48
N ALA A 64 15.71 -22.35 -0.16
CA ALA A 64 15.86 -23.66 0.52
C ALA A 64 14.59 -24.52 0.48
N GLY A 65 13.41 -23.90 0.30
CA GLY A 65 12.13 -24.62 0.26
C GLY A 65 12.11 -25.68 -0.84
N ASN A 66 11.48 -26.83 -0.57
CA ASN A 66 11.32 -27.88 -1.57
C ASN A 66 10.13 -27.56 -2.48
N ALA A 67 10.33 -27.63 -3.78
CA ALA A 67 9.26 -27.44 -4.76
C ALA A 67 8.12 -28.48 -4.61
N ASP A 68 8.42 -29.64 -4.04
CA ASP A 68 7.44 -30.69 -3.77
C ASP A 68 6.56 -30.41 -2.53
N ASP A 69 7.00 -29.52 -1.63
CA ASP A 69 6.25 -29.08 -0.45
C ASP A 69 5.45 -27.78 -0.73
N ALA A 70 5.75 -27.08 -1.81
CA ALA A 70 4.97 -25.96 -2.26
C ALA A 70 3.63 -26.50 -2.79
N ALA A 71 2.53 -26.12 -2.17
CA ALA A 71 1.23 -26.19 -2.82
C ALA A 71 1.38 -25.68 -4.27
N ASP A 72 0.57 -26.17 -5.21
CA ASP A 72 0.60 -25.80 -6.65
C ASP A 72 0.43 -24.29 -6.91
N ASP A 73 0.59 -23.47 -5.87
CA ASP A 73 0.48 -22.01 -5.91
C ASP A 73 1.73 -21.37 -6.52
N ASN A 74 1.50 -20.45 -7.41
CA ASN A 74 2.56 -19.57 -7.89
C ASN A 74 2.20 -18.09 -7.67
N PRO A 75 3.20 -17.21 -7.52
CA PRO A 75 2.95 -15.80 -7.18
C PRO A 75 2.10 -15.07 -8.22
N TYR A 76 2.22 -15.40 -9.49
CA TYR A 76 1.46 -14.75 -10.57
C TYR A 76 -0.02 -15.12 -10.54
N GLN A 77 -0.34 -16.36 -10.21
CA GLN A 77 -1.71 -16.81 -10.02
C GLN A 77 -2.35 -16.10 -8.80
N LEU A 78 -1.64 -16.05 -7.68
CA LEU A 78 -2.11 -15.33 -6.49
C LEU A 78 -2.31 -13.84 -6.75
N MET A 79 -1.45 -13.19 -7.55
CA MET A 79 -1.65 -11.81 -7.98
C MET A 79 -2.92 -11.65 -8.80
N ALA A 80 -3.23 -12.58 -9.70
CA ALA A 80 -4.45 -12.55 -10.50
C ALA A 80 -5.71 -12.77 -9.65
N GLU A 81 -5.66 -13.69 -8.69
CA GLU A 81 -6.75 -13.95 -7.74
C GLU A 81 -6.99 -12.73 -6.84
N LEU A 82 -5.93 -12.11 -6.31
CA LEU A 82 -6.00 -10.87 -5.54
C LEU A 82 -6.59 -9.73 -6.38
N GLY A 83 -6.11 -9.55 -7.62
CA GLY A 83 -6.64 -8.55 -8.54
C GLY A 83 -8.13 -8.72 -8.79
N SER A 84 -8.57 -9.95 -9.04
CA SER A 84 -10.00 -10.27 -9.22
C SER A 84 -10.83 -10.03 -7.96
N THR A 85 -10.27 -10.29 -6.78
CA THR A 85 -10.91 -10.03 -5.49
C THR A 85 -11.07 -8.52 -5.28
N MET A 86 -10.03 -7.74 -5.50
CA MET A 86 -10.05 -6.29 -5.37
C MET A 86 -10.94 -5.62 -6.42
N GLU A 87 -11.00 -6.13 -7.64
CA GLU A 87 -11.88 -5.61 -8.68
C GLU A 87 -13.36 -5.76 -8.28
N ARG A 88 -13.74 -6.90 -7.74
CA ARG A 88 -15.11 -7.12 -7.25
C ARG A 88 -15.46 -6.29 -6.04
N ALA A 89 -14.49 -6.05 -5.14
CA ALA A 89 -14.72 -5.41 -3.86
C ALA A 89 -14.63 -3.89 -3.90
N ALA A 90 -13.68 -3.31 -4.62
CA ALA A 90 -13.29 -1.92 -4.45
C ALA A 90 -12.89 -1.17 -5.74
N ALA A 91 -13.17 -1.70 -6.94
CA ALA A 91 -12.70 -1.06 -8.18
C ALA A 91 -13.40 0.28 -8.48
N VAL A 92 -14.72 0.25 -8.69
CA VAL A 92 -15.51 1.45 -9.06
C VAL A 92 -16.57 1.74 -8.01
N ARG A 93 -17.17 0.71 -7.46
CA ARG A 93 -18.21 0.78 -6.42
C ARG A 93 -17.95 -0.29 -5.40
N CYS A 94 -18.27 0.00 -4.15
CA CYS A 94 -18.19 -0.96 -3.05
C CYS A 94 -19.35 -0.75 -2.08
N ASP A 95 -19.54 -1.72 -1.21
CA ASP A 95 -20.40 -1.68 -0.05
C ASP A 95 -19.80 -2.54 1.07
N ALA A 96 -20.37 -2.48 2.27
CA ALA A 96 -19.88 -3.22 3.41
C ALA A 96 -19.78 -4.74 3.14
N GLN A 97 -20.73 -5.31 2.39
CA GLN A 97 -20.73 -6.74 2.10
C GLN A 97 -19.59 -7.14 1.17
N SER A 98 -19.35 -6.37 0.11
CA SER A 98 -18.25 -6.65 -0.85
C SER A 98 -16.89 -6.50 -0.18
N LEU A 99 -16.72 -5.49 0.68
CA LEU A 99 -15.47 -5.25 1.43
C LEU A 99 -15.23 -6.36 2.47
N ALA A 100 -16.27 -6.77 3.23
CA ALA A 100 -16.17 -7.86 4.20
C ALA A 100 -15.81 -9.21 3.53
N THR A 101 -16.42 -9.51 2.40
CA THR A 101 -16.10 -10.73 1.64
C THR A 101 -14.66 -10.73 1.12
N ALA A 102 -14.19 -9.57 0.68
CA ALA A 102 -12.82 -9.45 0.18
C ALA A 102 -11.78 -9.61 1.29
N ILE A 103 -11.98 -8.95 2.43
CA ILE A 103 -11.01 -9.08 3.54
C ILE A 103 -10.98 -10.52 4.08
N GLU A 104 -12.13 -11.17 4.19
CA GLU A 104 -12.21 -12.58 4.59
C GLU A 104 -11.44 -13.49 3.61
N THR A 105 -11.59 -13.27 2.29
CA THR A 105 -10.86 -14.01 1.26
C THR A 105 -9.35 -13.77 1.34
N ILE A 106 -8.95 -12.51 1.53
CA ILE A 106 -7.54 -12.15 1.61
C ILE A 106 -6.91 -12.75 2.87
N ASP A 107 -7.53 -12.59 4.03
CA ASP A 107 -6.94 -13.00 5.31
C ASP A 107 -6.92 -14.52 5.51
N ASN A 108 -7.97 -15.21 5.08
CA ASN A 108 -8.13 -16.65 5.34
C ASN A 108 -7.64 -17.56 4.22
N ASP A 109 -7.43 -17.02 3.01
CA ASP A 109 -6.97 -17.80 1.85
C ASP A 109 -5.69 -17.22 1.23
N LEU A 110 -5.73 -16.01 0.65
CA LEU A 110 -4.63 -15.51 -0.16
C LEU A 110 -3.37 -15.18 0.66
N ALA A 111 -3.50 -14.59 1.84
CA ALA A 111 -2.36 -14.23 2.66
C ALA A 111 -1.60 -15.46 3.21
N PRO A 112 -2.26 -16.49 3.77
CA PRO A 112 -1.58 -17.72 4.16
C PRO A 112 -0.87 -18.43 2.99
N ARG A 113 -1.52 -18.51 1.83
CA ARG A 113 -0.92 -19.11 0.62
C ARG A 113 0.31 -18.34 0.17
N ALA A 114 0.25 -17.01 0.13
CA ALA A 114 1.39 -16.17 -0.24
C ALA A 114 2.56 -16.28 0.75
N GLN A 115 2.28 -16.44 2.04
CA GLN A 115 3.33 -16.68 3.05
C GLN A 115 3.99 -18.06 2.88
N ALA A 116 3.24 -19.06 2.44
CA ALA A 116 3.73 -20.42 2.23
C ALA A 116 4.56 -20.60 0.94
N LEU A 117 4.53 -19.61 0.01
CA LEU A 117 5.29 -19.69 -1.24
C LEU A 117 6.79 -19.86 -0.99
N THR A 118 7.38 -20.77 -1.76
CA THR A 118 8.82 -20.93 -1.94
C THR A 118 9.16 -20.84 -3.42
N ALA A 119 10.40 -20.49 -3.76
CA ALA A 119 10.80 -20.39 -5.15
C ALA A 119 11.03 -21.78 -5.75
N HIS A 120 10.50 -22.04 -6.94
CA HIS A 120 10.81 -23.21 -7.75
C HIS A 120 12.16 -23.04 -8.44
N ASP A 121 12.41 -21.86 -9.01
CA ASP A 121 13.70 -21.50 -9.55
C ASP A 121 14.69 -21.22 -8.42
N LYS A 122 15.75 -22.03 -8.34
CA LYS A 122 16.81 -21.90 -7.33
C LYS A 122 17.99 -21.03 -7.79
N ALA A 123 17.89 -20.39 -8.94
CA ALA A 123 18.93 -19.49 -9.42
C ALA A 123 19.07 -18.28 -8.49
N ALA A 124 20.31 -17.94 -8.13
CA ALA A 124 20.59 -16.78 -7.31
C ALA A 124 20.62 -15.46 -8.13
N THR A 125 20.58 -15.54 -9.46
CA THR A 125 20.73 -14.41 -10.35
C THR A 125 19.56 -14.36 -11.34
N PHE A 126 18.98 -13.17 -11.54
CA PHE A 126 17.83 -12.93 -12.42
C PHE A 126 16.58 -13.76 -12.10
N ASN A 127 16.41 -14.15 -10.85
CA ASN A 127 15.27 -14.93 -10.39
C ASN A 127 14.05 -14.03 -10.24
N GLN A 128 13.18 -13.98 -11.25
CA GLN A 128 11.97 -13.17 -11.25
C GLN A 128 10.89 -13.74 -10.31
N GLU A 129 10.93 -15.04 -10.02
CA GLU A 129 9.96 -15.66 -9.11
C GLU A 129 10.11 -15.12 -7.68
N ILE A 130 11.35 -14.95 -7.20
CA ILE A 130 11.61 -14.31 -5.89
C ILE A 130 10.99 -12.91 -5.83
N THR A 131 11.20 -12.11 -6.88
CA THR A 131 10.60 -10.77 -6.97
C THR A 131 9.08 -10.84 -6.93
N ALA A 132 8.48 -11.76 -7.68
CA ALA A 132 7.03 -11.93 -7.72
C ALA A 132 6.45 -12.42 -6.37
N ILE A 133 7.18 -13.27 -5.62
CA ILE A 133 6.78 -13.68 -4.27
C ILE A 133 6.76 -12.47 -3.32
N TRP A 134 7.77 -11.62 -3.36
CA TRP A 134 7.77 -10.40 -2.56
C TRP A 134 6.69 -9.43 -2.97
N GLU A 135 6.47 -9.26 -4.28
CA GLU A 135 5.41 -8.38 -4.81
C GLU A 135 4.02 -8.82 -4.35
N VAL A 136 3.67 -10.10 -4.44
CA VAL A 136 2.34 -10.57 -4.02
C VAL A 136 2.12 -10.39 -2.51
N ARG A 137 3.13 -10.63 -1.69
CA ARG A 137 3.06 -10.39 -0.24
C ARG A 137 2.81 -8.90 0.09
N HIS A 138 3.52 -8.00 -0.59
CA HIS A 138 3.30 -6.56 -0.43
C HIS A 138 1.95 -6.09 -0.97
N LEU A 139 1.50 -6.65 -2.12
CA LEU A 139 0.18 -6.34 -2.68
C LEU A 139 -0.96 -6.78 -1.75
N ILE A 140 -0.83 -7.91 -1.06
CA ILE A 140 -1.78 -8.36 -0.03
C ILE A 140 -1.88 -7.34 1.09
N THR A 141 -0.75 -6.90 1.66
CA THR A 141 -0.72 -5.87 2.71
C THR A 141 -1.37 -4.56 2.26
N LEU A 142 -1.10 -4.13 1.02
CA LEU A 142 -1.73 -2.94 0.45
C LEU A 142 -3.24 -3.13 0.24
N ALA A 143 -3.67 -4.30 -0.22
CA ALA A 143 -5.09 -4.63 -0.40
C ALA A 143 -5.85 -4.60 0.94
N GLN A 144 -5.30 -5.20 1.99
CA GLN A 144 -5.85 -5.14 3.35
C GLN A 144 -6.00 -3.70 3.82
N THR A 145 -4.97 -2.87 3.63
CA THR A 145 -4.98 -1.44 3.96
C THR A 145 -6.08 -0.67 3.21
N VAL A 146 -6.21 -0.90 1.90
CA VAL A 146 -7.24 -0.25 1.07
C VAL A 146 -8.64 -0.65 1.51
N ILE A 147 -8.87 -1.93 1.80
CA ILE A 147 -10.18 -2.43 2.24
C ILE A 147 -10.52 -1.86 3.61
N ALA A 148 -9.61 -1.92 4.59
CA ALA A 148 -9.82 -1.39 5.93
C ALA A 148 -10.18 0.11 5.90
N ALA A 149 -9.43 0.92 5.15
CA ALA A 149 -9.69 2.34 5.01
C ALA A 149 -11.01 2.63 4.27
N SER A 150 -11.38 1.80 3.29
CA SER A 150 -12.64 1.94 2.55
C SER A 150 -13.85 1.54 3.38
N ASP A 151 -13.71 0.51 4.20
CA ASP A 151 -14.78 0.05 5.08
C ASP A 151 -15.06 1.04 6.22
N ALA A 152 -14.01 1.55 6.85
CA ALA A 152 -14.12 2.55 7.91
C ALA A 152 -14.76 3.87 7.45
N ARG A 153 -14.71 4.18 6.15
CA ARG A 153 -15.25 5.42 5.60
C ARG A 153 -16.70 5.25 5.14
N HIS A 154 -17.64 5.73 5.93
CA HIS A 154 -19.07 5.62 5.67
C HIS A 154 -19.60 6.80 4.84
N GLU A 155 -18.94 7.09 3.73
CA GLU A 155 -19.31 8.14 2.77
C GLU A 155 -18.83 7.79 1.36
N SER A 156 -19.24 8.55 0.36
CA SER A 156 -18.69 8.53 -0.99
C SER A 156 -17.90 9.81 -1.25
N ARG A 157 -16.56 9.68 -1.46
CA ARG A 157 -15.66 10.83 -1.68
C ARG A 157 -14.54 10.46 -2.66
N GLY A 158 -14.26 11.33 -3.61
CA GLY A 158 -13.18 11.17 -4.57
C GLY A 158 -13.37 9.94 -5.44
N SER A 159 -12.44 9.00 -5.37
CA SER A 159 -12.51 7.71 -6.06
C SER A 159 -13.35 6.66 -5.32
N LEU A 160 -13.53 6.80 -4.01
CA LEU A 160 -14.36 5.90 -3.21
C LEU A 160 -15.84 6.13 -3.50
N LYS A 161 -16.54 5.12 -3.99
CA LYS A 161 -17.98 5.13 -4.25
C LYS A 161 -18.66 4.01 -3.48
N ARG A 162 -19.17 4.35 -2.30
CA ARG A 162 -19.98 3.47 -1.45
C ARG A 162 -21.43 3.46 -1.94
N THR A 163 -21.97 2.30 -2.23
CA THR A 163 -23.38 2.19 -2.63
C THR A 163 -24.32 2.21 -1.44
N ASP A 164 -23.84 1.80 -0.27
CA ASP A 164 -24.51 1.86 1.02
C ASP A 164 -24.41 3.24 1.70
N PHE A 165 -23.40 4.05 1.36
CA PHE A 165 -23.20 5.44 1.82
C PHE A 165 -22.96 6.37 0.61
N PRO A 166 -23.97 6.67 -0.20
CA PRO A 166 -23.78 7.33 -1.50
C PRO A 166 -23.42 8.81 -1.39
N ASP A 167 -23.69 9.46 -0.27
CA ASP A 167 -23.45 10.88 -0.05
C ASP A 167 -22.09 11.14 0.59
N ARG A 168 -21.56 12.36 0.35
CA ARG A 168 -20.37 12.90 1.02
C ARG A 168 -20.78 13.41 2.41
N ASP A 169 -19.97 13.11 3.40
CA ASP A 169 -20.14 13.54 4.79
C ASP A 169 -18.93 14.35 5.26
N ASP A 170 -19.03 15.68 5.20
CA ASP A 170 -17.98 16.57 5.65
C ASP A 170 -17.94 16.76 7.17
N GLU A 171 -19.00 16.41 7.87
CA GLU A 171 -19.07 16.54 9.33
C GLU A 171 -18.19 15.49 10.02
N HIS A 172 -18.25 14.25 9.55
CA HIS A 172 -17.55 13.12 10.17
C HIS A 172 -16.28 12.70 9.43
N PHE A 173 -16.21 12.90 8.10
CA PHE A 173 -15.15 12.33 7.26
C PHE A 173 -14.32 13.36 6.47
N LEU A 174 -14.38 14.67 6.82
CA LEU A 174 -13.42 15.62 6.24
C LEU A 174 -12.04 15.44 6.88
N ALA A 175 -11.48 14.26 6.68
CA ALA A 175 -10.21 13.84 7.24
C ALA A 175 -9.49 12.84 6.32
N HIS A 176 -8.18 12.71 6.49
CA HIS A 176 -7.40 11.64 5.89
C HIS A 176 -7.60 10.34 6.69
N SER A 177 -7.83 9.22 6.00
CA SER A 177 -7.73 7.89 6.60
C SER A 177 -6.26 7.54 6.73
N MET A 178 -5.81 7.25 7.92
CA MET A 178 -4.46 6.78 8.22
C MET A 178 -4.56 5.33 8.70
N THR A 179 -3.70 4.47 8.20
CA THR A 179 -3.64 3.06 8.62
C THR A 179 -2.25 2.74 9.17
N ASP A 180 -2.19 1.93 10.19
CA ASP A 180 -0.95 1.40 10.74
C ASP A 180 -0.63 -0.01 10.22
N ALA A 181 0.40 -0.64 10.78
CA ALA A 181 0.83 -1.99 10.40
C ALA A 181 -0.17 -3.09 10.81
N ALA A 182 -1.09 -2.82 11.72
CA ALA A 182 -2.18 -3.70 12.12
C ALA A 182 -3.47 -3.45 11.30
N HIS A 183 -3.40 -2.57 10.30
CA HIS A 183 -4.52 -2.09 9.49
C HIS A 183 -5.61 -1.36 10.31
N GLU A 184 -5.28 -0.89 11.51
CA GLU A 184 -6.17 -0.04 12.28
C GLU A 184 -6.29 1.34 11.64
N VAL A 185 -7.53 1.82 11.51
CA VAL A 185 -7.81 3.09 10.83
C VAL A 185 -7.96 4.22 11.84
N SER A 186 -7.22 5.28 11.64
CA SER A 186 -7.33 6.54 12.38
C SER A 186 -7.59 7.71 11.44
N TRP A 187 -7.97 8.86 12.00
CA TRP A 187 -8.38 10.02 11.22
C TRP A 187 -7.47 11.21 11.51
N GLN A 188 -6.91 11.80 10.46
CA GLN A 188 -6.14 13.03 10.55
C GLN A 188 -6.91 14.18 9.89
N PRO A 189 -7.20 15.28 10.59
CA PRO A 189 -7.92 16.42 10.01
C PRO A 189 -7.24 16.96 8.75
N VAL A 190 -8.05 17.33 7.76
CA VAL A 190 -7.56 18.01 6.56
C VAL A 190 -7.21 19.46 6.89
N HIS A 191 -6.01 19.90 6.50
CA HIS A 191 -5.64 21.31 6.57
C HIS A 191 -6.15 22.04 5.32
N ILE A 192 -7.13 22.92 5.53
CA ILE A 192 -7.71 23.74 4.45
C ILE A 192 -6.91 25.05 4.36
N VAL A 193 -6.21 25.26 3.24
CA VAL A 193 -5.34 26.43 3.04
C VAL A 193 -6.13 27.60 2.43
N ASP A 194 -6.83 27.38 1.32
CA ASP A 194 -7.43 28.48 0.53
C ASP A 194 -8.95 28.42 0.46
N MET A 195 -9.50 27.30 0.02
CA MET A 195 -10.94 27.15 -0.24
C MET A 195 -11.52 25.96 0.51
N PRO A 196 -12.69 26.13 1.16
CA PRO A 196 -13.38 24.97 1.72
C PRO A 196 -13.81 24.01 0.60
N PRO A 197 -13.83 22.70 0.89
CA PRO A 197 -14.27 21.72 -0.09
C PRO A 197 -15.74 21.95 -0.45
N LYS A 198 -16.03 21.89 -1.75
CA LYS A 198 -17.40 22.03 -2.28
C LYS A 198 -17.85 20.72 -2.91
N LYS A 199 -19.16 20.42 -2.78
CA LYS A 199 -19.77 19.33 -3.52
C LYS A 199 -19.65 19.64 -5.02
N ARG A 200 -19.19 18.65 -5.80
CA ARG A 200 -19.11 18.77 -7.25
C ARG A 200 -20.50 18.52 -7.83
N GLU A 201 -20.99 19.46 -8.60
CA GLU A 201 -22.20 19.30 -9.41
C GLU A 201 -21.76 19.08 -10.86
N TYR A 202 -22.37 18.10 -11.55
CA TYR A 202 -22.13 17.78 -12.95
C TYR A 202 -23.33 18.15 -13.80
#